data_9eecc6ec39c8642f0d24cb62aa5c0621
#
_entry.id   9eecc6ec39c8642f0d24cb62aa5c0621
#
_cell.length_a   1.000
_cell.length_b   1.000
_cell.length_c   1.000
_cell.angle_alpha   90.00
_cell.angle_beta   90.00
_cell.angle_gamma   90.00
#
_symmetry.space_group_name_H-M   'P 1'
#
loop_
_entity.id
_entity.type
_entity.pdbx_description
1 polymer ?
#
loop_
_entity_poly.entity_id
_entity_poly.type
_entity_poly.pdbx_seq_one_letter_code
_entity_poly.pdbx_strand_id
1 'polypeptide(L)'
;MNALENYRATQHIISTQNAEISGNKAVCESYFFAHHLMDNDAGSLEIIASGRYVDAMEKRDGVWKIKHRQAIFDWNRVGKEAPTPSNPKSHLMTKGTKGEGDKSYEMFSALLS
;
A
#
# COMPACT_ATOMS: atom_id res chain seq x y z
N MET A 1 3.02 -9.71 15.36
CA MET A 1 3.77 -9.66 14.09
C MET A 1 3.00 -8.87 13.06
N ASN A 2 3.64 -7.94 12.38
CA ASN A 2 3.03 -7.21 11.27
C ASN A 2 2.85 -8.15 10.07
N ALA A 3 1.63 -8.25 9.53
CA ALA A 3 1.34 -9.11 8.39
C ALA A 3 2.21 -8.78 7.15
N LEU A 4 2.61 -7.52 6.99
CA LEU A 4 3.45 -7.08 5.87
C LEU A 4 4.88 -7.61 5.95
N GLU A 5 5.35 -8.04 7.11
CA GLU A 5 6.70 -8.59 7.27
C GLU A 5 6.86 -9.95 6.59
N ASN A 6 5.76 -10.66 6.34
CA ASN A 6 5.77 -11.95 5.66
C ASN A 6 5.99 -11.82 4.14
N TYR A 7 5.94 -10.61 3.61
CA TYR A 7 6.13 -10.36 2.19
C TYR A 7 7.53 -9.83 1.93
N ARG A 8 8.14 -10.31 0.83
CA ARG A 8 9.44 -9.81 0.37
C ARG A 8 9.33 -8.37 -0.12
N ALA A 9 8.23 -8.03 -0.75
CA ALA A 9 7.94 -6.68 -1.21
C ALA A 9 6.44 -6.42 -1.20
N THR A 10 6.07 -5.19 -0.92
CA THR A 10 4.68 -4.74 -0.99
C THR A 10 4.62 -3.38 -1.66
N GLN A 11 3.54 -3.15 -2.40
CA GLN A 11 3.24 -1.83 -2.94
C GLN A 11 1.74 -1.62 -2.86
N HIS A 12 1.33 -0.59 -2.13
CA HIS A 12 -0.07 -0.23 -1.97
C HIS A 12 -0.32 1.13 -2.60
N ILE A 13 -1.26 1.19 -3.50
CA ILE A 13 -1.64 2.40 -4.20
C ILE A 13 -3.06 2.74 -3.79
N ILE A 14 -3.25 3.94 -3.22
CA ILE A 14 -4.57 4.50 -2.96
C ILE A 14 -4.87 5.48 -4.09
N SER A 15 -5.98 5.27 -4.74
CA SER A 15 -6.34 6.08 -5.90
C SER A 15 -7.64 6.84 -5.64
N THR A 16 -8.56 6.83 -6.59
CA THR A 16 -9.82 7.57 -6.55
C THR A 16 -10.50 7.55 -5.19
N GLN A 17 -10.80 8.72 -4.67
CA GLN A 17 -11.51 8.89 -3.41
C GLN A 17 -12.81 9.66 -3.61
N ASN A 18 -13.84 9.26 -2.87
CA ASN A 18 -15.13 9.93 -2.83
C ASN A 18 -15.57 10.02 -1.39
N ALA A 19 -15.96 11.23 -0.95
CA ALA A 19 -16.37 11.45 0.41
C ALA A 19 -17.69 12.23 0.47
N GLU A 20 -18.55 11.83 1.38
CA GLU A 20 -19.75 12.58 1.75
C GLU A 20 -19.64 12.99 3.21
N ILE A 21 -19.85 14.28 3.47
CA ILE A 21 -19.64 14.87 4.78
C ILE A 21 -20.96 15.46 5.28
N SER A 22 -21.29 15.16 6.53
CA SER A 22 -22.42 15.74 7.24
C SER A 22 -21.97 16.15 8.64
N GLY A 23 -21.74 17.45 8.84
CA GLY A 23 -21.23 17.97 10.12
C GLY A 23 -19.87 17.38 10.48
N ASN A 24 -19.80 16.72 11.63
CA ASN A 24 -18.58 16.08 12.13
C ASN A 24 -18.46 14.60 11.76
N LYS A 25 -19.28 14.14 10.83
CA LYS A 25 -19.28 12.77 10.35
C LYS A 25 -19.07 12.74 8.84
N ALA A 26 -18.43 11.68 8.36
CA ALA A 26 -18.25 11.47 6.93
C ALA A 26 -18.17 9.99 6.62
N VAL A 27 -18.45 9.67 5.37
CA VAL A 27 -18.12 8.36 4.78
C VAL A 27 -17.17 8.63 3.63
N CYS A 28 -16.04 7.94 3.61
CA CYS A 28 -15.05 8.07 2.56
C CYS A 28 -14.81 6.71 1.90
N GLU A 29 -14.94 6.67 0.59
CA GLU A 29 -14.60 5.51 -0.21
C GLU A 29 -13.29 5.78 -0.94
N SER A 30 -12.32 4.89 -0.79
CA SER A 30 -11.01 4.99 -1.43
C SER A 30 -10.70 3.70 -2.16
N TYR A 31 -10.35 3.78 -3.44
CA TYR A 31 -9.91 2.60 -4.17
C TYR A 31 -8.47 2.29 -3.83
N PHE A 32 -8.14 1.00 -3.75
CA PHE A 32 -6.77 0.55 -3.56
C PHE A 32 -6.38 -0.49 -4.60
N PHE A 33 -5.10 -0.52 -4.91
CA PHE A 33 -4.45 -1.55 -5.71
C PHE A 33 -3.21 -1.98 -4.93
N ALA A 34 -3.11 -3.27 -4.61
CA ALA A 34 -2.04 -3.78 -3.77
C ALA A 34 -1.28 -4.89 -4.49
N HIS A 35 0.04 -4.79 -4.46
CA HIS A 35 0.95 -5.77 -5.04
C HIS A 35 1.83 -6.33 -3.95
N HIS A 36 1.92 -7.65 -3.88
CA HIS A 36 2.69 -8.36 -2.86
C HIS A 36 3.54 -9.43 -3.53
N LEU A 37 4.78 -9.55 -3.08
CA LEU A 37 5.66 -10.66 -3.42
C LEU A 37 5.96 -11.45 -2.16
N MET A 38 5.74 -12.76 -2.21
CA MET A 38 5.97 -13.65 -1.08
C MET A 38 6.78 -14.87 -1.54
N ASP A 39 7.81 -15.20 -0.79
CA ASP A 39 8.60 -16.38 -1.04
C ASP A 39 8.09 -17.53 -0.15
N ASN A 40 7.98 -18.72 -0.72
CA ASN A 40 7.64 -19.94 0.00
C ASN A 40 8.48 -21.11 -0.50
N ASP A 41 8.27 -22.30 0.05
CA ASP A 41 9.06 -23.48 -0.30
C ASP A 41 8.89 -23.90 -1.78
N ALA A 42 7.79 -23.51 -2.41
CA ALA A 42 7.50 -23.82 -3.81
C ALA A 42 8.00 -22.73 -4.77
N GLY A 43 8.58 -21.63 -4.26
CA GLY A 43 9.07 -20.51 -5.05
C GLY A 43 8.42 -19.19 -4.66
N SER A 44 8.42 -18.23 -5.59
CA SER A 44 7.89 -16.89 -5.35
C SER A 44 6.47 -16.75 -5.87
N LEU A 45 5.60 -16.21 -5.04
CA LEU A 45 4.22 -15.87 -5.40
C LEU A 45 4.06 -14.37 -5.59
N GLU A 46 3.29 -14.02 -6.60
CA GLU A 46 2.82 -12.65 -6.82
C GLU A 46 1.33 -12.60 -6.52
N ILE A 47 0.96 -11.68 -5.65
CA ILE A 47 -0.44 -11.48 -5.25
C ILE A 47 -0.82 -10.04 -5.59
N ILE A 48 -1.85 -9.89 -6.43
CA ILE A 48 -2.42 -8.60 -6.78
C ILE A 48 -3.85 -8.59 -6.26
N ALA A 49 -4.18 -7.57 -5.48
CA ALA A 49 -5.53 -7.39 -4.96
C ALA A 49 -5.98 -5.96 -5.25
N SER A 50 -7.23 -5.82 -5.60
CA SER A 50 -7.85 -4.52 -5.83
C SER A 50 -9.22 -4.47 -5.17
N GLY A 51 -9.54 -3.31 -4.62
CA GLY A 51 -10.80 -3.13 -3.94
C GLY A 51 -10.97 -1.72 -3.44
N ARG A 52 -11.71 -1.59 -2.35
CA ARG A 52 -12.04 -0.31 -1.76
C ARG A 52 -11.95 -0.37 -0.26
N TYR A 53 -11.57 0.73 0.34
CA TYR A 53 -11.84 0.99 1.74
C TYR A 53 -13.06 1.89 1.83
N VAL A 54 -14.03 1.49 2.64
CA VAL A 54 -15.17 2.33 2.97
C VAL A 54 -15.05 2.68 4.44
N ASP A 55 -14.79 3.95 4.72
CA ASP A 55 -14.42 4.42 6.04
C ASP A 55 -15.52 5.30 6.62
N ALA A 56 -16.00 4.94 7.81
CA ALA A 56 -16.76 5.85 8.64
C ALA A 56 -15.79 6.75 9.38
N MET A 57 -15.94 8.06 9.23
CA MET A 57 -15.02 9.05 9.78
C MET A 57 -15.73 9.99 10.76
N GLU A 58 -14.97 10.46 11.72
CA GLU A 58 -15.43 11.48 12.67
C GLU A 58 -14.41 12.61 12.76
N LYS A 59 -14.91 13.84 12.83
CA LYS A 59 -14.07 14.99 13.15
C LYS A 59 -14.08 15.18 14.68
N ARG A 60 -12.89 15.04 15.29
CA ARG A 60 -12.67 15.20 16.71
C ARG A 60 -11.61 16.25 16.94
N ASP A 61 -11.91 17.25 17.73
CA ASP A 61 -10.98 18.35 18.03
C ASP A 61 -10.40 18.99 16.77
N GLY A 62 -11.24 19.15 15.74
CA GLY A 62 -10.85 19.75 14.48
C GLY A 62 -10.12 18.80 13.51
N VAL A 63 -9.95 17.52 13.85
CA VAL A 63 -9.20 16.55 13.04
C VAL A 63 -10.11 15.40 12.62
N TRP A 64 -10.10 15.09 11.34
CA TRP A 64 -10.78 13.92 10.80
C TRP A 64 -10.00 12.66 11.13
N LYS A 65 -10.70 11.65 11.65
CA LYS A 65 -10.12 10.34 11.98
C LYS A 65 -11.05 9.23 11.49
N ILE A 66 -10.46 8.11 11.14
CA ILE A 66 -11.21 6.92 10.77
C ILE A 66 -11.74 6.29 12.06
N LYS A 67 -13.07 6.18 12.17
CA LYS A 67 -13.72 5.48 13.26
C LYS A 67 -13.83 4.00 12.99
N HIS A 68 -14.16 3.64 11.75
CA HIS A 68 -14.30 2.24 11.32
C HIS A 68 -13.95 2.13 9.85
N ARG A 69 -13.17 1.12 9.51
CA ARG A 69 -12.81 0.82 8.13
C ARG A 69 -13.38 -0.53 7.72
N GLN A 70 -14.05 -0.56 6.59
CA GLN A 70 -14.48 -1.79 5.93
C GLN A 70 -13.70 -1.95 4.64
N ALA A 71 -12.89 -3.00 4.53
CA ALA A 71 -12.23 -3.35 3.28
C ALA A 71 -13.19 -4.18 2.42
N ILE A 72 -13.32 -3.80 1.17
CA ILE A 72 -14.10 -4.53 0.17
C ILE A 72 -13.14 -4.97 -0.92
N PHE A 73 -12.96 -6.29 -1.08
CA PHE A 73 -12.08 -6.84 -2.12
C PHE A 73 -12.92 -7.11 -3.36
N ASP A 74 -12.62 -6.41 -4.45
CA ASP A 74 -13.36 -6.55 -5.69
C ASP A 74 -12.82 -7.71 -6.53
N TRP A 75 -11.50 -7.87 -6.59
CA TRP A 75 -10.86 -8.99 -7.27
C TRP A 75 -9.43 -9.17 -6.77
N ASN A 76 -8.88 -10.36 -7.02
CA ASN A 76 -7.48 -10.63 -6.78
C ASN A 76 -6.93 -11.59 -7.84
N ARG A 77 -5.62 -11.65 -7.91
CA ARG A 77 -4.90 -12.61 -8.74
C ARG A 77 -3.69 -13.11 -7.97
N VAL A 78 -3.55 -14.43 -7.93
CA VAL A 78 -2.42 -15.09 -7.27
C VAL A 78 -1.76 -16.02 -8.29
N GLY A 79 -0.45 -15.92 -8.41
CA GLY A 79 0.30 -16.76 -9.34
C GLY A 79 1.78 -16.73 -9.04
N LYS A 80 2.55 -17.38 -9.89
CA LYS A 80 4.01 -17.31 -9.81
C LYS A 80 4.47 -15.92 -10.22
N GLU A 81 5.52 -15.43 -9.56
CA GLU A 81 6.13 -14.17 -9.94
C GLU A 81 6.63 -14.26 -11.39
N ALA A 82 6.22 -13.29 -12.21
CA ALA A 82 6.69 -13.19 -13.57
C ALA A 82 8.16 -12.76 -13.62
N PRO A 83 8.97 -13.30 -14.56
CA PRO A 83 10.33 -12.83 -14.74
C PRO A 83 10.35 -11.33 -15.05
N THR A 84 11.26 -10.61 -14.39
CA THR A 84 11.48 -9.20 -14.71
C THR A 84 12.47 -9.10 -15.87
N PRO A 85 12.08 -8.51 -17.00
CA PRO A 85 13.03 -8.31 -18.10
C PRO A 85 14.22 -7.49 -17.65
N SER A 86 15.42 -7.83 -18.12
CA SER A 86 16.60 -7.04 -17.82
C SER A 86 16.52 -5.67 -18.50
N ASN A 87 16.87 -4.64 -17.75
CA ASN A 87 16.99 -3.28 -18.27
C ASN A 87 18.47 -2.89 -18.23
N PRO A 88 19.12 -2.64 -19.38
CA PRO A 88 20.55 -2.29 -19.40
C PRO A 88 20.89 -1.04 -18.59
N LYS A 89 19.90 -0.16 -18.34
CA LYS A 89 20.10 1.07 -17.58
C LYS A 89 19.67 0.94 -16.11
N SER A 90 19.31 -0.25 -15.66
CA SER A 90 18.81 -0.43 -14.28
C SER A 90 19.84 -0.04 -13.22
N HIS A 91 21.14 -0.15 -13.52
CA HIS A 91 22.20 0.26 -12.60
C HIS A 91 22.25 1.78 -12.36
N LEU A 92 21.61 2.57 -13.23
CA LEU A 92 21.52 4.04 -13.09
C LEU A 92 20.33 4.46 -12.22
N MET A 93 19.47 3.54 -11.86
CA MET A 93 18.24 3.84 -11.12
C MET A 93 18.41 3.55 -9.63
N THR A 94 17.90 4.45 -8.80
CA THR A 94 17.76 4.18 -7.37
C THR A 94 16.62 3.19 -7.18
N LYS A 95 16.93 2.06 -6.56
CA LYS A 95 15.93 1.01 -6.32
C LYS A 95 15.32 1.16 -4.94
N GLY A 96 14.02 0.91 -4.83
CA GLY A 96 13.36 0.80 -3.55
C GLY A 96 13.86 -0.44 -2.80
N THR A 97 14.00 -0.30 -1.49
CA THR A 97 14.35 -1.39 -0.59
C THR A 97 13.43 -1.39 0.61
N LYS A 98 13.30 -2.57 1.23
CA LYS A 98 12.49 -2.72 2.43
C LYS A 98 13.28 -2.23 3.65
N GLY A 99 12.62 -1.42 4.49
CA GLY A 99 13.22 -0.96 5.73
C GLY A 99 14.05 0.32 5.59
N GLU A 100 14.88 0.59 6.60
CA GLU A 100 15.61 1.86 6.74
C GLU A 100 16.70 2.09 5.68
N GLY A 101 17.09 1.07 4.97
CA GLY A 101 18.04 1.19 3.85
C GLY A 101 17.44 1.85 2.62
N ASP A 102 16.13 2.03 2.58
CA ASP A 102 15.48 2.69 1.46
C ASP A 102 15.87 4.18 1.40
N LYS A 103 16.08 4.69 0.19
CA LYS A 103 16.52 6.08 -0.02
C LYS A 103 15.59 7.12 0.60
N SER A 104 14.29 6.79 0.70
CA SER A 104 13.31 7.71 1.28
C SER A 104 13.61 8.07 2.74
N TYR A 105 14.18 7.15 3.51
CA TYR A 105 14.53 7.43 4.91
C TYR A 105 15.54 8.55 5.05
N GLU A 106 16.52 8.59 4.15
CA GLU A 106 17.53 9.67 4.11
C GLU A 106 16.86 11.03 3.87
N MET A 107 15.91 11.07 2.93
CA MET A 107 15.21 12.30 2.59
C MET A 107 14.30 12.79 3.73
N PHE A 108 13.55 11.89 4.34
CA PHE A 108 12.68 12.24 5.47
C PHE A 108 13.50 12.65 6.69
N SER A 109 14.62 11.99 6.97
CA SER A 109 15.50 12.34 8.08
C SER A 109 16.08 13.74 7.91
N ALA A 110 16.47 14.11 6.69
CA ALA A 110 16.99 15.44 6.40
C ALA A 110 15.95 16.54 6.66
N LEU A 111 14.67 16.26 6.41
CA LEU A 111 13.60 17.21 6.68
C LEU A 111 13.41 17.44 8.19
N LEU A 112 13.59 16.38 9.00
CA LEU A 112 13.32 16.43 10.44
C LEU A 112 14.54 16.85 11.28
N SER A 113 15.70 16.98 10.67
CA SER A 113 16.93 17.38 11.38
C SER A 113 17.06 18.90 11.55
#